data_2abd46afa01c566c2359b018c0a803af
#
_entry.id   2abd46afa01c566c2359b018c0a803af
#
_cell.length_a   1.000
_cell.length_b   1.000
_cell.length_c   1.000
_cell.angle_alpha   90.00
_cell.angle_beta   90.00
_cell.angle_gamma   90.00
#
_symmetry.space_group_name_H-M   'P 1'
#
loop_
_entity.id
_entity.type
_entity.pdbx_description
1 polymer ?
#
loop_
_entity_poly.entity_id
_entity_poly.type
_entity_poly.pdbx_seq_one_letter_code
_entity_poly.pdbx_strand_id
1 'polypeptide(L)'
;MKQMERGERLPLAQAVPDGVLQAGLSAQGLALDFACFGLDSGGKLLDERYMTFFNQPSTPCGGVAQGSVGQDATGFRFRLASLPAWVERLSIVASTDGSALMSQLQAGCLRLVGAQGEFARFDFSGRDFAGEKAVMLGELYRKDGGWRFMAVGQGFNGGLDALVRHFGGAVADDAPSAPAPAPAPAAPRASVVDLEKRVAQSAPQLVNLVKSAAVSLEKAGLAQHRAKVCLVLDISGSMSTLYRKGLVQQFAERILALGCRFDDDGEIDVFLFGRNVHQGAPMGLSNWSNYIKHIIDKHPLEGDTRYGAAIEAVRRHYFPDGFGGERKTAVKAEVPVYVMFVTDGSTSDKPLTERQLRWASREPIFWQFMGIGKGRKSKSKALVNFADSDFPFLEKLDDLDGRLIDNADFFSVASPDEHSDGALYDLLMNEYPQWVKEVRQRGLIA
;
A
#
# COMPACT_ATOMS: atom_id res chain seq x y z
N MET A 1 3.42 4.95 -43.25
CA MET A 1 2.83 5.28 -41.94
C MET A 1 1.33 5.37 -42.11
N LYS A 2 0.55 4.66 -41.28
CA LYS A 2 -0.92 4.63 -41.35
C LYS A 2 -1.50 5.53 -40.23
N GLN A 3 -2.31 6.52 -40.60
CA GLN A 3 -3.17 7.24 -39.67
C GLN A 3 -4.37 6.37 -39.32
N MET A 4 -4.60 6.13 -38.03
CA MET A 4 -5.71 5.28 -37.56
C MET A 4 -6.85 6.12 -37.01
N GLU A 5 -8.08 5.67 -37.27
CA GLU A 5 -9.30 6.21 -36.70
C GLU A 5 -9.81 5.34 -35.54
N ARG A 6 -10.65 5.92 -34.68
CA ARG A 6 -11.28 5.21 -33.56
C ARG A 6 -12.07 3.98 -34.06
N GLY A 7 -11.81 2.83 -33.44
CA GLY A 7 -12.39 1.54 -33.80
C GLY A 7 -11.65 0.80 -34.93
N GLU A 8 -10.67 1.43 -35.57
CA GLU A 8 -9.91 0.83 -36.64
C GLU A 8 -8.95 -0.25 -36.12
N ARG A 9 -8.79 -1.31 -36.92
CA ARG A 9 -7.99 -2.51 -36.57
C ARG A 9 -6.86 -2.71 -37.55
N LEU A 10 -5.69 -3.13 -37.04
CA LEU A 10 -4.48 -3.35 -37.82
C LEU A 10 -3.87 -4.71 -37.47
N PRO A 11 -3.75 -5.67 -38.40
CA PRO A 11 -2.95 -6.89 -38.20
C PRO A 11 -1.47 -6.55 -38.05
N LEU A 12 -0.77 -7.15 -37.09
CA LEU A 12 0.62 -6.85 -36.78
C LEU A 12 1.64 -7.77 -37.48
N ALA A 13 1.22 -8.89 -38.01
CA ALA A 13 2.11 -9.93 -38.54
C ALA A 13 3.11 -9.42 -39.60
N GLN A 14 2.72 -8.45 -40.44
CA GLN A 14 3.60 -7.87 -41.43
C GLN A 14 4.50 -6.73 -40.90
N ALA A 15 3.96 -5.94 -39.97
CA ALA A 15 4.68 -4.78 -39.41
C ALA A 15 5.65 -5.18 -38.30
N VAL A 16 5.40 -6.31 -37.63
CA VAL A 16 6.13 -6.79 -36.46
C VAL A 16 6.36 -8.31 -36.56
N PRO A 17 7.13 -8.77 -37.54
CA PRO A 17 7.34 -10.19 -37.79
C PRO A 17 8.12 -10.91 -36.68
N ASP A 18 8.95 -10.18 -35.94
CA ASP A 18 9.73 -10.64 -34.79
C ASP A 18 8.97 -10.62 -33.46
N GLY A 19 7.72 -10.14 -33.47
CA GLY A 19 6.90 -10.02 -32.26
C GLY A 19 7.38 -8.91 -31.29
N VAL A 20 8.29 -8.01 -31.73
CA VAL A 20 8.79 -6.88 -30.92
C VAL A 20 8.14 -5.59 -31.40
N LEU A 21 7.25 -5.04 -30.59
CA LEU A 21 6.51 -3.81 -30.85
C LEU A 21 6.85 -2.76 -29.80
N GLN A 22 6.82 -1.49 -30.19
CA GLN A 22 6.87 -0.36 -29.26
C GLN A 22 5.65 0.54 -29.51
N ALA A 23 5.09 1.09 -28.41
CA ALA A 23 4.08 2.12 -28.45
C ALA A 23 4.62 3.39 -27.78
N GLY A 24 4.85 4.43 -28.56
CA GLY A 24 5.23 5.76 -28.05
C GLY A 24 3.99 6.55 -27.70
N LEU A 25 4.01 7.28 -26.60
CA LEU A 25 2.89 8.03 -26.05
C LEU A 25 3.29 9.48 -25.79
N SER A 26 2.50 10.42 -26.28
CA SER A 26 2.70 11.85 -26.02
C SER A 26 1.37 12.54 -25.72
N ALA A 27 1.46 13.58 -24.88
CA ALA A 27 0.34 14.46 -24.51
C ALA A 27 0.82 15.90 -24.42
N GLN A 28 0.00 16.85 -24.85
CA GLN A 28 0.26 18.29 -24.78
C GLN A 28 -0.91 19.00 -24.08
N GLY A 29 -0.57 19.98 -23.23
CA GLY A 29 -1.56 20.79 -22.52
C GLY A 29 -2.15 20.14 -21.26
N LEU A 30 -1.89 18.85 -21.02
CA LEU A 30 -2.35 18.10 -19.86
C LEU A 30 -1.31 17.02 -19.50
N ALA A 31 -0.96 16.91 -18.22
CA ALA A 31 -0.17 15.79 -17.73
C ALA A 31 -1.02 14.53 -17.69
N LEU A 32 -0.52 13.43 -18.25
CA LEU A 32 -1.19 12.14 -18.27
C LEU A 32 -0.28 11.05 -17.72
N ASP A 33 -0.85 10.20 -16.89
CA ASP A 33 -0.25 8.93 -16.50
C ASP A 33 -0.67 7.84 -17.48
N PHE A 34 0.31 7.02 -17.90
CA PHE A 34 0.09 5.94 -18.85
C PHE A 34 0.31 4.58 -18.18
N ALA A 35 -0.62 3.65 -18.45
CA ALA A 35 -0.52 2.28 -18.00
C ALA A 35 -0.88 1.28 -19.11
N CYS A 36 -0.42 0.03 -18.95
CA CYS A 36 -0.76 -1.07 -19.84
C CYS A 36 -1.23 -2.27 -19.01
N PHE A 37 -2.42 -2.78 -19.30
CA PHE A 37 -3.04 -3.92 -18.62
C PHE A 37 -2.95 -5.17 -19.47
N GLY A 38 -2.35 -6.26 -18.92
CA GLY A 38 -2.38 -7.60 -19.50
C GLY A 38 -3.64 -8.34 -19.05
N LEU A 39 -4.51 -8.65 -19.98
CA LEU A 39 -5.86 -9.17 -19.74
C LEU A 39 -6.05 -10.54 -20.39
N ASP A 40 -6.96 -11.33 -19.84
CA ASP A 40 -7.41 -12.59 -20.44
C ASP A 40 -8.34 -12.40 -21.67
N SER A 41 -8.84 -13.47 -22.23
CA SER A 41 -9.78 -13.45 -23.36
C SER A 41 -11.09 -12.71 -23.04
N GLY A 42 -11.52 -12.73 -21.78
CA GLY A 42 -12.69 -12.05 -21.26
C GLY A 42 -12.46 -10.56 -20.95
N GLY A 43 -11.23 -10.04 -21.16
CA GLY A 43 -10.85 -8.67 -20.83
C GLY A 43 -10.67 -8.44 -19.33
N LYS A 44 -10.28 -9.48 -18.57
CA LYS A 44 -10.08 -9.39 -17.13
C LYS A 44 -8.60 -9.45 -16.75
N LEU A 45 -8.22 -8.62 -15.78
CA LEU A 45 -6.91 -8.61 -15.15
C LEU A 45 -6.87 -9.76 -14.12
N LEU A 46 -6.21 -10.86 -14.48
CA LEU A 46 -6.09 -12.03 -13.60
C LEU A 46 -4.93 -11.94 -12.61
N ASP A 47 -3.95 -11.10 -12.91
CA ASP A 47 -2.73 -10.92 -12.12
C ASP A 47 -2.28 -9.46 -12.23
N GLU A 48 -2.34 -8.73 -11.11
CA GLU A 48 -2.00 -7.29 -11.04
C GLU A 48 -0.54 -7.01 -11.43
N ARG A 49 0.36 -7.99 -11.35
CA ARG A 49 1.73 -7.87 -11.84
C ARG A 49 1.82 -7.69 -13.37
N TYR A 50 0.69 -7.89 -14.08
CA TYR A 50 0.54 -7.59 -15.51
C TYR A 50 -0.09 -6.22 -15.79
N MET A 51 -0.24 -5.38 -14.77
CA MET A 51 -0.47 -3.95 -14.92
C MET A 51 0.89 -3.23 -14.92
N THR A 52 1.28 -2.65 -16.04
CA THR A 52 2.58 -1.97 -16.21
C THR A 52 2.38 -0.46 -16.20
N PHE A 53 3.04 0.23 -15.27
CA PHE A 53 2.99 1.69 -15.08
C PHE A 53 4.26 2.17 -14.37
N PHE A 54 4.38 3.46 -14.04
CA PHE A 54 5.63 4.06 -13.53
C PHE A 54 6.18 3.40 -12.24
N ASN A 55 5.31 2.91 -11.32
CA ASN A 55 5.72 2.19 -10.11
C ASN A 55 5.97 0.69 -10.35
N GLN A 56 5.45 0.14 -11.43
CA GLN A 56 5.62 -1.25 -11.86
C GLN A 56 6.01 -1.30 -13.33
N PRO A 57 7.28 -0.95 -13.66
CA PRO A 57 7.67 -0.66 -15.05
C PRO A 57 7.80 -1.89 -15.95
N SER A 58 7.61 -3.12 -15.45
CA SER A 58 7.67 -4.31 -16.28
C SER A 58 6.85 -5.46 -15.71
N THR A 59 6.28 -6.28 -16.62
CA THR A 59 5.63 -7.55 -16.25
C THR A 59 6.65 -8.60 -15.81
N PRO A 60 6.27 -9.59 -14.97
CA PRO A 60 7.17 -10.65 -14.50
C PRO A 60 7.84 -11.45 -15.63
N CYS A 61 7.17 -11.63 -16.77
CA CYS A 61 7.70 -12.32 -17.92
C CYS A 61 8.57 -11.44 -18.84
N GLY A 62 8.71 -10.14 -18.54
CA GLY A 62 9.39 -9.17 -19.40
C GLY A 62 8.70 -8.92 -20.76
N GLY A 63 7.46 -9.39 -20.90
CA GLY A 63 6.66 -9.25 -22.12
C GLY A 63 6.17 -7.82 -22.37
N VAL A 64 6.01 -7.01 -21.31
CA VAL A 64 5.70 -5.57 -21.38
C VAL A 64 6.68 -4.82 -20.49
N ALA A 65 7.23 -3.73 -20.98
CA ALA A 65 8.10 -2.83 -20.21
C ALA A 65 7.80 -1.37 -20.57
N GLN A 66 7.61 -0.50 -19.56
CA GLN A 66 7.47 0.94 -19.71
C GLN A 66 8.84 1.62 -19.81
N GLY A 67 8.93 2.67 -20.60
CA GLY A 67 10.14 3.48 -20.78
C GLY A 67 9.98 4.45 -21.93
N SER A 68 11.04 5.18 -22.29
CA SER A 68 11.05 6.05 -23.45
C SER A 68 11.02 5.25 -24.76
N VAL A 69 10.31 5.76 -25.76
CA VAL A 69 10.21 5.16 -27.10
C VAL A 69 10.49 6.23 -28.15
N GLY A 70 11.62 6.12 -28.83
CA GLY A 70 12.06 7.13 -29.77
C GLY A 70 12.18 8.51 -29.14
N GLN A 71 11.41 9.47 -29.63
CA GLN A 71 11.35 10.85 -29.09
C GLN A 71 10.31 11.01 -27.97
N ASP A 72 9.48 9.99 -27.69
CA ASP A 72 8.49 10.05 -26.62
C ASP A 72 9.11 9.72 -25.28
N ALA A 73 8.89 10.58 -24.29
CA ALA A 73 9.39 10.38 -22.93
C ALA A 73 8.77 9.17 -22.26
N THR A 74 7.54 8.78 -22.68
CA THR A 74 6.82 7.62 -22.13
C THR A 74 6.32 6.73 -23.26
N GLY A 75 6.33 5.43 -23.01
CA GLY A 75 5.81 4.43 -23.93
C GLY A 75 5.98 3.02 -23.38
N PHE A 76 5.63 2.04 -24.18
CA PHE A 76 5.70 0.62 -23.81
C PHE A 76 6.47 -0.15 -24.89
N ARG A 77 7.29 -1.09 -24.45
CA ARG A 77 7.92 -2.11 -25.30
C ARG A 77 7.24 -3.43 -25.05
N PHE A 78 6.84 -4.10 -26.11
CA PHE A 78 6.16 -5.39 -26.09
C PHE A 78 7.04 -6.45 -26.72
N ARG A 79 7.26 -7.55 -25.99
CA ARG A 79 7.79 -8.82 -26.50
C ARG A 79 6.65 -9.82 -26.48
N LEU A 80 5.87 -9.83 -27.55
CA LEU A 80 4.60 -10.56 -27.59
C LEU A 80 4.77 -12.06 -27.43
N ALA A 81 5.91 -12.62 -27.86
CA ALA A 81 6.24 -14.03 -27.68
C ALA A 81 6.57 -14.43 -26.23
N SER A 82 6.97 -13.46 -25.38
CA SER A 82 7.28 -13.72 -23.97
C SER A 82 6.04 -13.71 -23.06
N LEU A 83 4.89 -13.30 -23.59
CA LEU A 83 3.65 -13.25 -22.81
C LEU A 83 3.09 -14.66 -22.60
N PRO A 84 2.62 -14.97 -21.37
CA PRO A 84 1.96 -16.24 -21.10
C PRO A 84 0.68 -16.41 -21.94
N ALA A 85 0.28 -17.64 -22.17
CA ALA A 85 -0.83 -17.96 -23.06
C ALA A 85 -2.16 -17.34 -22.63
N TRP A 86 -2.36 -17.15 -21.32
CA TRP A 86 -3.57 -16.53 -20.77
C TRP A 86 -3.68 -15.03 -21.04
N VAL A 87 -2.55 -14.33 -21.32
CA VAL A 87 -2.59 -12.91 -21.73
C VAL A 87 -2.98 -12.87 -23.19
N GLU A 88 -4.23 -12.56 -23.42
CA GLU A 88 -4.79 -12.46 -24.77
C GLU A 88 -5.02 -11.04 -25.24
N ARG A 89 -4.99 -10.08 -24.29
CA ARG A 89 -5.15 -8.64 -24.56
C ARG A 89 -4.15 -7.81 -23.78
N LEU A 90 -3.72 -6.69 -24.36
CA LEU A 90 -2.92 -5.65 -23.71
C LEU A 90 -3.61 -4.31 -23.97
N SER A 91 -4.18 -3.71 -22.94
CA SER A 91 -4.90 -2.45 -23.04
C SER A 91 -4.00 -1.29 -22.62
N ILE A 92 -3.74 -0.35 -23.54
CA ILE A 92 -2.94 0.87 -23.30
C ILE A 92 -3.91 1.97 -22.90
N VAL A 93 -3.70 2.53 -21.72
CA VAL A 93 -4.58 3.54 -21.13
C VAL A 93 -3.83 4.80 -20.75
N ALA A 94 -4.55 5.91 -20.69
CA ALA A 94 -4.10 7.17 -20.12
C ALA A 94 -5.08 7.65 -19.06
N SER A 95 -4.60 8.28 -17.98
CA SER A 95 -5.43 8.90 -16.95
C SER A 95 -4.90 10.26 -16.55
N THR A 96 -5.80 11.12 -16.09
CA THR A 96 -5.47 12.41 -15.47
C THR A 96 -5.32 12.24 -13.98
N ASP A 97 -4.54 13.11 -13.36
CA ASP A 97 -4.44 13.21 -11.90
C ASP A 97 -5.46 14.21 -11.33
N GLY A 98 -5.95 13.92 -10.13
CA GLY A 98 -6.83 14.80 -9.36
C GLY A 98 -8.15 15.16 -10.05
N SER A 99 -8.43 16.47 -10.19
CA SER A 99 -9.68 17.00 -10.77
C SER A 99 -9.63 17.29 -12.27
N ALA A 100 -8.48 17.08 -12.92
CA ALA A 100 -8.32 17.37 -14.34
C ALA A 100 -9.17 16.41 -15.21
N LEU A 101 -9.65 16.92 -16.36
CA LEU A 101 -10.49 16.18 -17.31
C LEU A 101 -9.77 15.99 -18.63
N MET A 102 -10.03 14.87 -19.29
CA MET A 102 -9.48 14.58 -20.63
C MET A 102 -9.85 15.63 -21.68
N SER A 103 -10.98 16.33 -21.51
CA SER A 103 -11.40 17.45 -22.36
C SER A 103 -10.45 18.65 -22.36
N GLN A 104 -9.53 18.74 -21.39
CA GLN A 104 -8.50 19.80 -21.29
C GLN A 104 -7.24 19.48 -22.12
N LEU A 105 -7.11 18.27 -22.66
CA LEU A 105 -6.00 17.87 -23.50
C LEU A 105 -5.98 18.64 -24.81
N GLN A 106 -4.85 19.29 -25.13
CA GLN A 106 -4.72 19.99 -26.41
C GLN A 106 -4.50 19.00 -27.55
N ALA A 107 -3.52 18.09 -27.40
CA ALA A 107 -3.25 17.03 -28.36
C ALA A 107 -2.61 15.84 -27.66
N GLY A 108 -2.88 14.65 -28.16
CA GLY A 108 -2.25 13.39 -27.72
C GLY A 108 -2.04 12.48 -28.92
N CYS A 109 -1.05 11.59 -28.81
CA CYS A 109 -0.72 10.63 -29.85
C CYS A 109 -0.25 9.31 -29.27
N LEU A 110 -0.75 8.21 -29.81
CA LEU A 110 -0.21 6.87 -29.65
C LEU A 110 0.42 6.44 -30.96
N ARG A 111 1.72 6.14 -30.96
CA ARG A 111 2.48 5.71 -32.14
C ARG A 111 2.89 4.26 -32.00
N LEU A 112 2.72 3.48 -33.05
CA LEU A 112 3.19 2.10 -33.13
C LEU A 112 4.49 2.05 -33.95
N VAL A 113 5.54 1.55 -33.32
CA VAL A 113 6.91 1.51 -33.85
C VAL A 113 7.38 0.07 -33.91
N GLY A 114 7.77 -0.38 -35.08
CA GLY A 114 8.41 -1.68 -35.32
C GLY A 114 9.88 -1.53 -35.67
N ALA A 115 10.51 -2.61 -36.16
CA ALA A 115 11.93 -2.62 -36.52
C ALA A 115 12.30 -1.60 -37.64
N GLN A 116 11.33 -1.29 -38.51
CA GLN A 116 11.52 -0.34 -39.63
C GLN A 116 11.07 1.09 -39.30
N GLY A 117 10.76 1.38 -38.05
CA GLY A 117 10.28 2.69 -37.60
C GLY A 117 8.77 2.73 -37.34
N GLU A 118 8.23 3.93 -37.26
CA GLU A 118 6.80 4.19 -37.05
C GLU A 118 5.99 3.73 -38.26
N PHE A 119 5.01 2.85 -38.03
CA PHE A 119 4.15 2.30 -39.11
C PHE A 119 2.68 2.68 -38.95
N ALA A 120 2.22 3.02 -37.75
CA ALA A 120 0.85 3.46 -37.50
C ALA A 120 0.78 4.48 -36.36
N ARG A 121 -0.26 5.31 -36.37
CA ARG A 121 -0.49 6.38 -35.40
C ARG A 121 -1.98 6.56 -35.15
N PHE A 122 -2.32 6.82 -33.89
CA PHE A 122 -3.66 7.23 -33.46
C PHE A 122 -3.54 8.54 -32.69
N ASP A 123 -4.06 9.63 -33.28
CA ASP A 123 -4.13 10.95 -32.67
C ASP A 123 -5.44 11.12 -31.94
N PHE A 124 -5.42 11.83 -30.80
CA PHE A 124 -6.59 12.14 -30.00
C PHE A 124 -6.44 13.52 -29.34
N SER A 125 -7.53 14.13 -28.93
CA SER A 125 -7.53 15.47 -28.34
C SER A 125 -8.65 15.62 -27.32
N GLY A 126 -8.68 16.71 -26.57
CA GLY A 126 -9.75 17.00 -25.62
C GLY A 126 -11.13 17.12 -26.26
N ARG A 127 -11.20 17.34 -27.57
CA ARG A 127 -12.48 17.40 -28.32
C ARG A 127 -13.18 16.04 -28.42
N ASP A 128 -12.41 14.95 -28.22
CA ASP A 128 -12.90 13.57 -28.30
C ASP A 128 -13.52 13.11 -26.98
N PHE A 129 -13.46 13.96 -25.94
CA PHE A 129 -13.85 13.65 -24.56
C PHE A 129 -14.70 14.78 -23.95
N ALA A 130 -15.49 14.45 -22.94
CA ALA A 130 -16.29 15.41 -22.18
C ALA A 130 -15.85 15.46 -20.70
N GLY A 131 -16.41 14.61 -19.86
CA GLY A 131 -16.13 14.55 -18.41
C GLY A 131 -15.20 13.42 -17.99
N GLU A 132 -14.59 12.73 -18.94
CA GLU A 132 -13.75 11.57 -18.65
C GLU A 132 -12.43 11.98 -18.02
N LYS A 133 -11.97 11.16 -17.09
CA LYS A 133 -10.67 11.29 -16.41
C LYS A 133 -9.66 10.23 -16.85
N ALA A 134 -10.10 9.20 -17.55
CA ALA A 134 -9.21 8.21 -18.14
C ALA A 134 -9.73 7.76 -19.49
N VAL A 135 -8.83 7.22 -20.32
CA VAL A 135 -9.15 6.74 -21.66
C VAL A 135 -8.37 5.47 -21.98
N MET A 136 -9.05 4.49 -22.56
CA MET A 136 -8.43 3.38 -23.24
C MET A 136 -8.03 3.85 -24.64
N LEU A 137 -6.74 4.05 -24.87
CA LEU A 137 -6.21 4.58 -26.13
C LEU A 137 -6.18 3.51 -27.24
N GLY A 138 -5.73 2.32 -26.88
CA GLY A 138 -5.62 1.23 -27.82
C GLY A 138 -5.48 -0.13 -27.16
N GLU A 139 -5.72 -1.16 -27.92
CA GLU A 139 -5.66 -2.56 -27.45
C GLU A 139 -4.91 -3.43 -28.45
N LEU A 140 -3.91 -4.17 -27.94
CA LEU A 140 -3.33 -5.32 -28.64
C LEU A 140 -4.11 -6.57 -28.23
N TYR A 141 -4.51 -7.40 -29.19
CA TYR A 141 -5.27 -8.62 -28.88
C TYR A 141 -4.93 -9.78 -29.81
N ARG A 142 -5.03 -11.00 -29.31
CA ARG A 142 -4.84 -12.23 -30.10
C ARG A 142 -6.10 -12.53 -30.93
N LYS A 143 -5.91 -12.86 -32.19
CA LYS A 143 -6.97 -13.34 -33.06
C LYS A 143 -6.36 -14.17 -34.20
N ASP A 144 -6.97 -15.32 -34.50
CA ASP A 144 -6.58 -16.23 -35.60
C ASP A 144 -5.07 -16.57 -35.55
N GLY A 145 -4.54 -16.85 -34.35
CA GLY A 145 -3.13 -17.19 -34.11
C GLY A 145 -2.13 -16.04 -34.20
N GLY A 146 -2.59 -14.80 -34.45
CA GLY A 146 -1.75 -13.61 -34.56
C GLY A 146 -2.17 -12.48 -33.61
N TRP A 147 -1.31 -11.46 -33.49
CA TRP A 147 -1.64 -10.23 -32.78
C TRP A 147 -2.19 -9.16 -33.72
N ARG A 148 -3.15 -8.42 -33.23
CA ARG A 148 -3.75 -7.24 -33.90
C ARG A 148 -3.77 -6.06 -32.95
N PHE A 149 -3.73 -4.86 -33.48
CA PHE A 149 -3.95 -3.62 -32.73
C PHE A 149 -5.31 -3.04 -33.12
N MET A 150 -5.99 -2.42 -32.16
CA MET A 150 -7.21 -1.63 -32.36
C MET A 150 -7.04 -0.26 -31.68
N ALA A 151 -7.28 0.82 -32.41
CA ALA A 151 -7.42 2.16 -31.85
C ALA A 151 -8.78 2.25 -31.16
N VAL A 152 -8.81 2.53 -29.84
CA VAL A 152 -10.04 2.44 -29.04
C VAL A 152 -10.65 3.82 -28.78
N GLY A 153 -9.95 4.71 -28.07
CA GLY A 153 -10.45 6.06 -27.73
C GLY A 153 -11.66 6.06 -26.79
N GLN A 154 -11.85 5.03 -25.95
CA GLN A 154 -12.98 4.93 -25.02
C GLN A 154 -12.65 5.63 -23.70
N GLY A 155 -13.47 6.64 -23.33
CA GLY A 155 -13.33 7.38 -22.07
C GLY A 155 -14.05 6.75 -20.88
N PHE A 156 -13.57 7.10 -19.66
CA PHE A 156 -14.10 6.65 -18.36
C PHE A 156 -14.16 7.82 -17.39
N ASN A 157 -15.36 8.13 -16.88
CA ASN A 157 -15.58 9.27 -15.98
C ASN A 157 -14.92 9.11 -14.60
N GLY A 158 -14.81 7.88 -14.09
CA GLY A 158 -14.20 7.55 -12.79
C GLY A 158 -12.67 7.42 -12.81
N GLY A 159 -12.00 7.89 -13.88
CA GLY A 159 -10.52 7.86 -13.95
C GLY A 159 -9.93 6.46 -14.05
N LEU A 160 -8.69 6.31 -13.55
CA LEU A 160 -7.97 5.03 -13.56
C LEU A 160 -8.73 3.96 -12.77
N ASP A 161 -9.42 4.34 -11.70
CA ASP A 161 -10.22 3.45 -10.86
C ASP A 161 -11.36 2.79 -11.64
N ALA A 162 -12.08 3.55 -12.44
CA ALA A 162 -13.13 3.01 -13.31
C ALA A 162 -12.56 2.04 -14.36
N LEU A 163 -11.35 2.30 -14.87
CA LEU A 163 -10.64 1.40 -15.77
C LEU A 163 -10.22 0.10 -15.11
N VAL A 164 -9.61 0.19 -13.92
CA VAL A 164 -9.19 -0.99 -13.15
C VAL A 164 -10.40 -1.87 -12.84
N ARG A 165 -11.51 -1.28 -12.36
CA ARG A 165 -12.78 -2.02 -12.14
C ARG A 165 -13.37 -2.61 -13.43
N HIS A 166 -13.27 -1.90 -14.54
CA HIS A 166 -13.72 -2.40 -15.84
C HIS A 166 -12.99 -3.69 -16.21
N PHE A 167 -11.68 -3.75 -15.93
CA PHE A 167 -10.86 -4.93 -16.14
C PHE A 167 -10.96 -5.97 -15.00
N GLY A 168 -11.80 -5.72 -14.00
CA GLY A 168 -12.01 -6.65 -12.87
C GLY A 168 -10.90 -6.63 -11.82
N GLY A 169 -10.01 -5.64 -11.88
CA GLY A 169 -9.04 -5.35 -10.83
C GLY A 169 -9.72 -4.67 -9.63
N ALA A 170 -9.12 -4.79 -8.45
CA ALA A 170 -9.57 -4.08 -7.26
C ALA A 170 -8.97 -2.67 -7.24
N VAL A 171 -9.79 -1.65 -7.02
CA VAL A 171 -9.37 -0.26 -6.80
C VAL A 171 -9.66 0.08 -5.36
N ALA A 172 -8.71 0.68 -4.66
CA ALA A 172 -8.99 1.32 -3.39
C ALA A 172 -9.93 2.51 -3.65
N ASP A 173 -11.11 2.51 -3.03
CA ASP A 173 -12.15 3.50 -3.28
C ASP A 173 -11.82 4.86 -2.70
N ASP A 174 -11.56 5.84 -3.58
CA ASP A 174 -11.67 7.28 -3.29
C ASP A 174 -12.79 7.87 -4.15
N ALA A 175 -13.96 8.15 -3.56
CA ALA A 175 -15.02 8.89 -4.27
C ALA A 175 -15.83 9.82 -3.35
N PRO A 176 -16.11 11.07 -3.77
CA PRO A 176 -17.18 11.86 -3.16
C PRO A 176 -18.53 11.52 -3.80
N SER A 177 -19.50 11.29 -2.95
CA SER A 177 -20.85 10.80 -3.21
C SER A 177 -21.81 11.81 -3.81
N ALA A 178 -22.75 11.33 -4.65
CA ALA A 178 -24.08 11.91 -4.87
C ALA A 178 -25.15 10.96 -4.29
N PRO A 179 -26.37 11.45 -3.90
CA PRO A 179 -27.21 10.79 -2.90
C PRO A 179 -27.89 9.51 -3.38
N ALA A 180 -27.95 8.55 -2.46
CA ALA A 180 -28.31 7.16 -2.65
C ALA A 180 -29.83 6.90 -2.77
N PRO A 181 -30.22 5.85 -3.49
CA PRO A 181 -31.35 5.00 -3.12
C PRO A 181 -30.88 3.88 -2.16
N ALA A 182 -31.81 3.41 -1.31
CA ALA A 182 -31.59 2.50 -0.19
C ALA A 182 -30.80 1.22 -0.46
N PRO A 183 -30.19 0.61 0.58
CA PRO A 183 -29.07 -0.31 0.43
C PRO A 183 -29.48 -1.69 -0.07
N ALA A 184 -28.83 -2.11 -1.16
CA ALA A 184 -28.72 -3.52 -1.52
C ALA A 184 -27.55 -4.15 -0.72
N PRO A 185 -27.59 -5.47 -0.43
CA PRO A 185 -26.61 -6.11 0.47
C PRO A 185 -25.20 -6.04 -0.13
N ALA A 186 -24.22 -5.74 0.73
CA ALA A 186 -22.80 -5.66 0.41
C ALA A 186 -22.31 -6.92 -0.30
N ALA A 187 -21.56 -6.73 -1.41
CA ALA A 187 -20.86 -7.82 -2.08
C ALA A 187 -19.89 -8.52 -1.10
N PRO A 188 -19.73 -9.85 -1.17
CA PRO A 188 -18.87 -10.57 -0.25
C PRO A 188 -17.42 -10.13 -0.44
N ARG A 189 -16.79 -9.71 0.65
CA ARG A 189 -15.34 -9.48 0.79
C ARG A 189 -14.58 -10.70 0.30
N ALA A 190 -13.34 -10.51 -0.19
CA ALA A 190 -12.38 -11.60 -0.23
C ALA A 190 -12.50 -12.32 1.11
N SER A 191 -13.03 -13.51 1.09
CA SER A 191 -13.49 -14.15 2.33
C SER A 191 -12.26 -14.38 3.20
N VAL A 192 -12.44 -14.36 4.52
CA VAL A 192 -11.42 -14.82 5.49
C VAL A 192 -10.77 -16.13 5.03
N VAL A 193 -11.53 -16.95 4.31
CA VAL A 193 -11.10 -18.20 3.65
C VAL A 193 -10.09 -17.95 2.54
N ASP A 194 -10.20 -16.87 1.76
CA ASP A 194 -9.27 -16.60 0.65
C ASP A 194 -7.94 -16.05 1.18
N LEU A 195 -7.96 -15.23 2.23
CA LEU A 195 -6.74 -14.80 2.90
C LEU A 195 -6.01 -16.00 3.54
N GLU A 196 -6.71 -16.85 4.27
CA GLU A 196 -6.10 -18.04 4.86
C GLU A 196 -5.52 -18.98 3.80
N LYS A 197 -6.17 -19.10 2.63
CA LYS A 197 -5.62 -19.85 1.48
C LYS A 197 -4.37 -19.20 0.91
N ARG A 198 -4.35 -17.87 0.75
CA ARG A 198 -3.16 -17.13 0.30
C ARG A 198 -2.00 -17.33 1.27
N VAL A 199 -2.25 -17.16 2.57
CA VAL A 199 -1.23 -17.40 3.60
C VAL A 199 -0.75 -18.85 3.59
N ALA A 200 -1.65 -19.83 3.48
CA ALA A 200 -1.30 -21.25 3.41
C ALA A 200 -0.45 -21.60 2.19
N GLN A 201 -0.66 -20.91 1.07
CA GLN A 201 0.11 -21.12 -0.17
C GLN A 201 1.46 -20.40 -0.15
N SER A 202 1.52 -19.17 0.32
CA SER A 202 2.71 -18.30 0.22
C SER A 202 3.58 -18.31 1.49
N ALA A 203 2.97 -18.52 2.65
CA ALA A 203 3.64 -18.46 3.95
C ALA A 203 3.00 -19.45 4.96
N PRO A 204 3.06 -20.77 4.72
CA PRO A 204 2.37 -21.78 5.53
C PRO A 204 2.74 -21.72 7.02
N GLN A 205 3.95 -21.26 7.36
CA GLN A 205 4.37 -21.07 8.74
C GLN A 205 3.59 -19.98 9.47
N LEU A 206 3.04 -19.00 8.76
CA LEU A 206 2.26 -17.90 9.35
C LEU A 206 0.77 -18.25 9.59
N VAL A 207 0.29 -19.38 9.08
CA VAL A 207 -1.14 -19.78 9.17
C VAL A 207 -1.64 -19.80 10.62
N ASN A 208 -0.85 -20.37 11.53
CA ASN A 208 -1.24 -20.44 12.96
C ASN A 208 -1.25 -19.05 13.60
N LEU A 209 -0.31 -18.16 13.23
CA LEU A 209 -0.27 -16.78 13.70
C LEU A 209 -1.50 -16.00 13.24
N VAL A 210 -1.86 -16.12 11.94
CA VAL A 210 -3.06 -15.47 11.37
C VAL A 210 -4.35 -15.97 12.04
N LYS A 211 -4.45 -17.27 12.34
CA LYS A 211 -5.58 -17.83 13.09
C LYS A 211 -5.65 -17.31 14.52
N SER A 212 -4.51 -17.23 15.22
CA SER A 212 -4.45 -16.69 16.58
C SER A 212 -4.82 -15.21 16.61
N ALA A 213 -4.34 -14.41 15.64
CA ALA A 213 -4.75 -13.01 15.48
C ALA A 213 -6.26 -12.89 15.24
N ALA A 214 -6.83 -13.74 14.37
CA ALA A 214 -8.27 -13.74 14.10
C ALA A 214 -9.11 -13.96 15.36
N VAL A 215 -8.73 -14.93 16.21
CA VAL A 215 -9.43 -15.22 17.48
C VAL A 215 -9.38 -14.01 18.42
N SER A 216 -8.25 -13.35 18.57
CA SER A 216 -8.13 -12.17 19.44
C SER A 216 -8.90 -10.97 18.89
N LEU A 217 -8.91 -10.75 17.57
CA LEU A 217 -9.73 -9.71 16.94
C LEU A 217 -11.24 -9.98 17.09
N GLU A 218 -11.67 -11.23 17.00
CA GLU A 218 -13.07 -11.60 17.24
C GLU A 218 -13.49 -11.31 18.69
N LYS A 219 -12.67 -11.70 19.67
CA LYS A 219 -12.89 -11.39 21.09
C LYS A 219 -12.98 -9.88 21.35
N ALA A 220 -12.15 -9.10 20.65
CA ALA A 220 -12.12 -7.63 20.73
C ALA A 220 -13.28 -6.93 19.98
N GLY A 221 -14.14 -7.68 19.27
CA GLY A 221 -15.21 -7.13 18.44
C GLY A 221 -14.70 -6.46 17.14
N LEU A 222 -13.51 -6.81 16.72
CA LEU A 222 -12.80 -6.25 15.55
C LEU A 222 -12.67 -7.24 14.38
N ALA A 223 -13.43 -8.33 14.36
CA ALA A 223 -13.34 -9.37 13.31
C ALA A 223 -13.50 -8.85 11.89
N GLN A 224 -14.21 -7.73 11.73
CA GLN A 224 -14.48 -7.07 10.45
C GLN A 224 -13.83 -5.68 10.34
N HIS A 225 -13.00 -5.31 11.32
CA HIS A 225 -12.32 -4.03 11.32
C HIS A 225 -11.17 -4.02 10.32
N ARG A 226 -10.98 -2.88 9.64
CA ARG A 226 -9.86 -2.63 8.73
C ARG A 226 -8.95 -1.57 9.30
N ALA A 227 -7.65 -1.73 9.12
CA ALA A 227 -6.64 -0.76 9.48
C ALA A 227 -5.38 -0.99 8.64
N LYS A 228 -4.64 0.08 8.34
CA LYS A 228 -3.25 -0.05 7.91
C LYS A 228 -2.39 -0.43 9.10
N VAL A 229 -1.42 -1.30 8.90
CA VAL A 229 -0.49 -1.73 9.97
C VAL A 229 0.91 -1.26 9.63
N CYS A 230 1.55 -0.63 10.62
CA CYS A 230 2.93 -0.15 10.52
C CYS A 230 3.76 -0.71 11.65
N LEU A 231 4.92 -1.23 11.33
CA LEU A 231 5.93 -1.71 12.29
C LEU A 231 7.08 -0.71 12.36
N VAL A 232 7.34 -0.16 13.53
CA VAL A 232 8.41 0.81 13.79
C VAL A 232 9.43 0.18 14.75
N LEU A 233 10.64 -0.08 14.27
CA LEU A 233 11.66 -0.86 14.95
C LEU A 233 12.85 -0.01 15.36
N ASP A 234 13.22 -0.11 16.63
CA ASP A 234 14.48 0.42 17.17
C ASP A 234 15.67 -0.35 16.59
N ILE A 235 16.60 0.37 15.95
CA ILE A 235 17.89 -0.15 15.48
C ILE A 235 19.06 0.40 16.28
N SER A 236 18.84 0.81 17.52
CA SER A 236 19.92 1.19 18.41
C SER A 236 20.82 0.00 18.77
N GLY A 237 22.05 0.30 19.17
CA GLY A 237 23.04 -0.75 19.47
C GLY A 237 22.64 -1.72 20.59
N SER A 238 21.78 -1.30 21.53
CA SER A 238 21.24 -2.14 22.61
C SER A 238 20.40 -3.31 22.07
N MET A 239 19.66 -3.10 20.98
CA MET A 239 18.85 -4.11 20.31
C MET A 239 19.66 -5.25 19.65
N SER A 240 21.00 -5.14 19.56
CA SER A 240 21.87 -6.06 18.80
C SER A 240 21.68 -7.54 19.14
N THR A 241 21.48 -7.84 20.42
CA THR A 241 21.28 -9.23 20.87
C THR A 241 19.94 -9.79 20.41
N LEU A 242 18.89 -8.98 20.37
CA LEU A 242 17.55 -9.38 19.92
C LEU A 242 17.55 -9.66 18.42
N TYR A 243 18.23 -8.82 17.64
CA TYR A 243 18.42 -9.03 16.20
C TYR A 243 19.21 -10.32 15.91
N ARG A 244 20.36 -10.53 16.58
CA ARG A 244 21.19 -11.74 16.38
C ARG A 244 20.49 -13.04 16.76
N LYS A 245 19.62 -13.01 17.76
CA LYS A 245 18.83 -14.18 18.19
C LYS A 245 17.61 -14.43 17.31
N GLY A 246 17.32 -13.57 16.33
CA GLY A 246 16.15 -13.69 15.46
C GLY A 246 14.81 -13.35 16.14
N LEU A 247 14.83 -12.81 17.37
CA LEU A 247 13.61 -12.51 18.12
C LEU A 247 12.80 -11.36 17.48
N VAL A 248 13.50 -10.38 16.89
CA VAL A 248 12.84 -9.30 16.14
C VAL A 248 12.16 -9.84 14.87
N GLN A 249 12.76 -10.81 14.19
CA GLN A 249 12.15 -11.47 13.02
C GLN A 249 10.86 -12.19 13.41
N GLN A 250 10.89 -13.02 14.46
CA GLN A 250 9.71 -13.72 14.95
C GLN A 250 8.60 -12.76 15.37
N PHE A 251 8.96 -11.64 16.00
CA PHE A 251 8.00 -10.62 16.37
C PHE A 251 7.40 -9.93 15.12
N ALA A 252 8.23 -9.56 14.14
CA ALA A 252 7.75 -8.97 12.89
C ALA A 252 6.78 -9.90 12.13
N GLU A 253 7.00 -11.21 12.16
CA GLU A 253 6.10 -12.21 11.61
C GLU A 253 4.72 -12.21 12.29
N ARG A 254 4.68 -12.02 13.62
CA ARG A 254 3.42 -11.87 14.37
C ARG A 254 2.67 -10.60 13.98
N ILE A 255 3.39 -9.49 13.79
CA ILE A 255 2.77 -8.23 13.36
C ILE A 255 2.31 -8.31 11.89
N LEU A 256 3.05 -8.98 11.01
CA LEU A 256 2.58 -9.27 9.65
C LEU A 256 1.28 -10.09 9.67
N ALA A 257 1.20 -11.11 10.55
CA ALA A 257 -0.01 -11.92 10.67
C ALA A 257 -1.23 -11.08 11.14
N LEU A 258 -1.00 -10.11 12.03
CA LEU A 258 -2.03 -9.12 12.41
C LEU A 258 -2.39 -8.22 11.21
N GLY A 259 -1.39 -7.74 10.47
CA GLY A 259 -1.58 -6.95 9.24
C GLY A 259 -2.44 -7.69 8.22
N CYS A 260 -2.17 -8.96 7.97
CA CYS A 260 -2.99 -9.80 7.10
C CYS A 260 -4.47 -9.88 7.53
N ARG A 261 -4.80 -9.62 8.80
CA ARG A 261 -6.19 -9.62 9.29
C ARG A 261 -6.85 -8.24 9.20
N PHE A 262 -6.08 -7.18 9.26
CA PHE A 262 -6.56 -5.80 9.18
C PHE A 262 -6.61 -5.27 7.74
N ASP A 263 -5.71 -5.72 6.87
CA ASP A 263 -5.62 -5.28 5.47
C ASP A 263 -5.60 -6.46 4.50
N ASP A 264 -6.30 -6.33 3.39
CA ASP A 264 -6.45 -7.38 2.38
C ASP A 264 -5.20 -7.55 1.50
N ASP A 265 -4.26 -6.58 1.50
CA ASP A 265 -3.03 -6.64 0.72
C ASP A 265 -2.00 -7.64 1.29
N GLY A 266 -2.07 -7.90 2.60
CA GLY A 266 -1.16 -8.83 3.28
C GLY A 266 0.25 -8.26 3.43
N GLU A 267 0.39 -6.93 3.48
CA GLU A 267 1.63 -6.21 3.68
C GLU A 267 1.54 -5.27 4.89
N ILE A 268 2.68 -4.94 5.47
CA ILE A 268 2.81 -3.94 6.53
C ILE A 268 3.96 -2.99 6.19
N ASP A 269 3.75 -1.71 6.45
CA ASP A 269 4.81 -0.72 6.33
C ASP A 269 5.84 -0.90 7.45
N VAL A 270 7.12 -0.67 7.14
CA VAL A 270 8.21 -0.81 8.11
C VAL A 270 9.06 0.44 8.16
N PHE A 271 9.23 0.97 9.38
CA PHE A 271 10.16 2.05 9.67
C PHE A 271 11.21 1.58 10.67
N LEU A 272 12.42 2.09 10.53
CA LEU A 272 13.53 1.83 11.43
C LEU A 272 13.99 3.17 12.01
N PHE A 273 14.36 3.17 13.27
CA PHE A 273 14.87 4.37 13.90
C PHE A 273 16.02 4.08 14.87
N GLY A 274 16.98 4.97 14.84
CA GLY A 274 18.10 5.10 15.73
C GLY A 274 18.44 6.59 15.81
N ARG A 275 19.65 6.96 15.38
CA ARG A 275 20.02 8.36 15.14
C ARG A 275 19.22 8.98 13.98
N ASN A 276 19.00 8.18 12.95
CA ASN A 276 18.21 8.51 11.77
C ASN A 276 16.92 7.69 11.72
N VAL A 277 16.02 8.09 10.83
CA VAL A 277 14.81 7.31 10.53
C VAL A 277 14.89 6.83 9.10
N HIS A 278 14.61 5.55 8.88
CA HIS A 278 14.63 4.92 7.57
C HIS A 278 13.27 4.27 7.31
N GLN A 279 12.74 4.49 6.12
CA GLN A 279 11.60 3.73 5.63
C GLN A 279 12.14 2.49 4.92
N GLY A 280 11.76 1.31 5.40
CA GLY A 280 12.06 0.03 4.78
C GLY A 280 11.11 -0.25 3.61
N ALA A 281 11.42 -1.26 2.80
CA ALA A 281 10.43 -1.83 1.91
C ALA A 281 9.30 -2.46 2.75
N PRO A 282 8.04 -2.46 2.30
CA PRO A 282 6.96 -3.15 2.98
C PRO A 282 7.28 -4.63 3.21
N MET A 283 6.89 -5.17 4.36
CA MET A 283 6.99 -6.60 4.66
C MET A 283 5.67 -7.28 4.32
N GLY A 284 5.71 -8.29 3.49
CA GLY A 284 4.52 -8.99 3.02
C GLY A 284 4.73 -10.50 2.86
N LEU A 285 3.70 -11.20 2.39
CA LEU A 285 3.73 -12.66 2.22
C LEU A 285 4.79 -13.16 1.22
N SER A 286 5.32 -12.28 0.38
CA SER A 286 6.34 -12.63 -0.61
C SER A 286 7.77 -12.51 -0.09
N ASN A 287 8.03 -11.72 0.96
CA ASN A 287 9.37 -11.39 1.44
C ASN A 287 9.57 -11.52 2.96
N TRP A 288 8.57 -12.03 3.70
CA TRP A 288 8.60 -12.13 5.17
C TRP A 288 9.78 -12.94 5.71
N SER A 289 10.19 -13.98 4.98
CA SER A 289 11.28 -14.85 5.40
C SER A 289 12.62 -14.11 5.36
N ASN A 290 13.32 -14.07 6.47
CA ASN A 290 14.59 -13.34 6.65
C ASN A 290 14.49 -11.81 6.37
N TYR A 291 13.28 -11.24 6.38
CA TYR A 291 13.05 -9.82 6.11
C TYR A 291 13.92 -8.92 7.01
N ILE A 292 13.92 -9.18 8.31
CA ILE A 292 14.69 -8.38 9.28
C ILE A 292 16.19 -8.45 9.00
N LYS A 293 16.72 -9.62 8.62
CA LYS A 293 18.13 -9.74 8.24
C LYS A 293 18.44 -8.83 7.04
N HIS A 294 17.65 -8.90 5.98
CA HIS A 294 17.85 -8.07 4.78
C HIS A 294 17.78 -6.58 5.07
N ILE A 295 16.84 -6.16 5.94
CA ILE A 295 16.67 -4.73 6.24
C ILE A 295 17.82 -4.20 7.13
N ILE A 296 18.34 -5.01 8.07
CA ILE A 296 19.49 -4.65 8.91
C ILE A 296 20.80 -4.67 8.11
N ASP A 297 20.95 -5.59 7.15
CA ASP A 297 22.10 -5.56 6.22
C ASP A 297 22.14 -4.24 5.41
N LYS A 298 20.98 -3.67 5.08
CA LYS A 298 20.84 -2.39 4.37
C LYS A 298 20.93 -1.18 5.30
N HIS A 299 20.39 -1.29 6.50
CA HIS A 299 20.35 -0.24 7.54
C HIS A 299 20.95 -0.80 8.83
N PRO A 300 22.30 -0.78 8.97
CA PRO A 300 23.00 -1.31 10.16
C PRO A 300 22.56 -0.61 11.44
N LEU A 301 22.77 -1.27 12.58
CA LEU A 301 22.48 -0.71 13.90
C LEU A 301 23.18 0.65 14.08
N GLU A 302 22.46 1.60 14.64
CA GLU A 302 22.90 2.97 14.85
C GLU A 302 23.14 3.27 16.33
N GLY A 303 23.82 4.36 16.62
CA GLY A 303 23.79 5.01 17.93
C GLY A 303 22.57 5.90 18.07
N ASP A 304 22.21 6.25 19.31
CA ASP A 304 21.07 7.11 19.64
C ASP A 304 19.71 6.44 19.40
N THR A 305 18.65 7.04 19.96
CA THR A 305 17.27 6.54 19.88
C THR A 305 16.33 7.72 19.87
N ARG A 306 15.62 7.97 18.75
CA ARG A 306 14.82 9.18 18.52
C ARG A 306 13.37 8.85 18.17
N TYR A 307 12.52 8.73 19.19
CA TYR A 307 11.10 8.39 19.02
C TYR A 307 10.32 9.48 18.29
N GLY A 308 10.56 10.75 18.65
CA GLY A 308 9.83 11.87 18.07
C GLY A 308 10.07 11.99 16.57
N ALA A 309 11.32 11.75 16.13
CA ALA A 309 11.66 11.73 14.71
C ALA A 309 10.97 10.56 13.99
N ALA A 310 10.88 9.38 14.61
CA ALA A 310 10.19 8.21 14.05
C ALA A 310 8.67 8.46 13.93
N ILE A 311 8.05 9.00 14.98
CA ILE A 311 6.62 9.36 14.98
C ILE A 311 6.33 10.40 13.88
N GLU A 312 7.18 11.42 13.74
CA GLU A 312 7.06 12.40 12.67
C GLU A 312 7.12 11.76 11.28
N ALA A 313 8.06 10.85 11.04
CA ALA A 313 8.21 10.20 9.75
C ALA A 313 6.99 9.34 9.39
N VAL A 314 6.46 8.56 10.34
CA VAL A 314 5.24 7.76 10.15
C VAL A 314 4.04 8.66 9.88
N ARG A 315 3.86 9.75 10.62
CA ARG A 315 2.79 10.72 10.38
C ARG A 315 2.89 11.38 9.01
N ARG A 316 4.11 11.71 8.56
CA ARG A 316 4.34 12.23 7.20
C ARG A 316 3.98 11.25 6.11
N HIS A 317 4.19 9.96 6.35
CA HIS A 317 3.87 8.90 5.39
C HIS A 317 2.35 8.75 5.22
N TYR A 318 1.60 8.60 6.31
CA TYR A 318 0.16 8.36 6.24
C TYR A 318 -0.68 9.64 6.10
N PHE A 319 -0.18 10.77 6.56
CA PHE A 319 -0.86 12.07 6.55
C PHE A 319 0.05 13.17 6.01
N PRO A 320 0.46 13.06 4.73
CA PRO A 320 1.50 13.93 4.13
C PRO A 320 1.11 15.40 4.07
N ASP A 321 -0.18 15.72 4.00
CA ASP A 321 -0.73 17.09 3.98
C ASP A 321 -0.34 17.92 5.21
N GLY A 322 -0.06 17.28 6.37
CA GLY A 322 0.39 17.91 7.59
C GLY A 322 1.90 18.07 7.71
N PHE A 323 2.68 17.49 6.80
CA PHE A 323 4.15 17.52 6.84
C PHE A 323 4.76 17.13 8.20
N GLY A 324 4.06 16.26 8.98
CA GLY A 324 4.47 15.91 10.35
C GLY A 324 4.34 17.03 11.38
N GLY A 325 3.78 18.17 11.01
CA GLY A 325 3.60 19.35 11.87
C GLY A 325 2.37 19.29 12.77
N GLU A 326 2.06 20.45 13.38
CA GLU A 326 0.90 20.60 14.26
C GLU A 326 -0.42 20.49 13.49
N ARG A 327 -1.30 19.62 13.98
CA ARG A 327 -2.69 19.55 13.51
C ARG A 327 -3.59 20.42 14.37
N LYS A 328 -4.24 21.40 13.76
CA LYS A 328 -5.24 22.26 14.42
C LYS A 328 -6.63 21.66 14.36
N THR A 329 -6.93 20.91 13.32
CA THR A 329 -8.20 20.22 13.10
C THR A 329 -7.98 18.71 13.01
N ALA A 330 -9.02 17.94 13.35
CA ALA A 330 -9.00 16.50 13.19
C ALA A 330 -9.04 16.10 11.70
N VAL A 331 -8.26 15.10 11.34
CA VAL A 331 -8.18 14.54 10.00
C VAL A 331 -9.13 13.35 9.89
N LYS A 332 -9.75 13.20 8.72
CA LYS A 332 -10.59 12.04 8.41
C LYS A 332 -9.83 11.09 7.50
N ALA A 333 -9.96 9.79 7.73
CA ALA A 333 -9.49 8.75 6.84
C ALA A 333 -10.54 7.64 6.71
N GLU A 334 -10.47 6.87 5.64
CA GLU A 334 -11.35 5.73 5.44
C GLU A 334 -11.04 4.61 6.43
N VAL A 335 -9.76 4.32 6.62
CA VAL A 335 -9.28 3.33 7.58
C VAL A 335 -8.24 3.96 8.50
N PRO A 336 -8.18 3.55 9.78
CA PRO A 336 -7.15 4.03 10.70
C PRO A 336 -5.80 3.35 10.43
N VAL A 337 -4.76 3.91 11.05
CA VAL A 337 -3.42 3.33 11.09
C VAL A 337 -3.16 2.77 12.48
N TYR A 338 -2.78 1.49 12.56
CA TYR A 338 -2.28 0.84 13.76
C TYR A 338 -0.76 0.76 13.70
N VAL A 339 -0.06 1.44 14.59
CA VAL A 339 1.39 1.47 14.64
C VAL A 339 1.91 0.63 15.79
N MET A 340 2.68 -0.39 15.48
CA MET A 340 3.44 -1.16 16.45
C MET A 340 4.85 -0.59 16.60
N PHE A 341 5.13 0.08 17.72
CA PHE A 341 6.38 0.76 18.01
C PHE A 341 7.20 -0.02 19.04
N VAL A 342 8.38 -0.51 18.65
CA VAL A 342 9.20 -1.45 19.45
C VAL A 342 10.54 -0.82 19.79
N THR A 343 10.91 -0.87 21.08
CA THR A 343 12.18 -0.34 21.58
C THR A 343 12.64 -1.09 22.85
N ASP A 344 13.93 -1.05 23.16
CA ASP A 344 14.49 -1.59 24.41
C ASP A 344 15.10 -0.51 25.31
N GLY A 345 14.95 0.77 24.97
CA GLY A 345 15.62 1.86 25.66
C GLY A 345 14.81 3.12 25.87
N SER A 346 15.50 4.17 26.23
CA SER A 346 14.94 5.53 26.36
C SER A 346 15.28 6.38 25.14
N THR A 347 14.47 7.40 24.87
CA THR A 347 14.70 8.33 23.76
C THR A 347 15.48 9.58 24.19
N SER A 348 16.28 10.12 23.26
CA SER A 348 16.98 11.40 23.41
C SER A 348 16.11 12.62 23.08
N ASP A 349 15.00 12.46 22.34
CA ASP A 349 14.16 13.54 21.84
C ASP A 349 12.78 13.62 22.51
N LYS A 350 12.72 13.39 23.84
CA LYS A 350 11.46 13.40 24.62
C LYS A 350 10.51 14.56 24.33
N PRO A 351 10.96 15.85 24.26
CA PRO A 351 10.05 16.95 23.97
C PRO A 351 9.43 16.89 22.58
N LEU A 352 10.17 16.39 21.58
CA LEU A 352 9.64 16.16 20.23
C LEU A 352 8.63 15.01 20.23
N THR A 353 8.95 13.90 20.90
CA THR A 353 8.06 12.76 21.06
C THR A 353 6.70 13.15 21.62
N GLU A 354 6.67 13.88 22.75
CA GLU A 354 5.42 14.33 23.36
C GLU A 354 4.62 15.25 22.44
N ARG A 355 5.28 16.18 21.73
CA ARG A 355 4.60 17.05 20.76
C ARG A 355 4.01 16.25 19.62
N GLN A 356 4.78 15.36 19.04
CA GLN A 356 4.34 14.55 17.91
C GLN A 356 3.16 13.66 18.28
N LEU A 357 3.16 13.05 19.48
CA LEU A 357 2.06 12.22 19.95
C LEU A 357 0.78 13.05 20.21
N ARG A 358 0.91 14.26 20.79
CA ARG A 358 -0.24 15.19 20.95
C ARG A 358 -0.81 15.60 19.60
N TRP A 359 0.04 15.92 18.62
CA TRP A 359 -0.42 16.30 17.29
C TRP A 359 -1.07 15.12 16.56
N ALA A 360 -0.52 13.91 16.69
CA ALA A 360 -1.06 12.67 16.14
C ALA A 360 -2.44 12.32 16.71
N SER A 361 -2.82 12.81 17.90
CA SER A 361 -4.15 12.56 18.47
C SER A 361 -5.32 13.16 17.68
N ARG A 362 -5.02 13.98 16.66
CA ARG A 362 -5.98 14.52 15.69
C ARG A 362 -5.98 13.78 14.35
N GLU A 363 -5.18 12.76 14.23
CA GLU A 363 -5.09 11.87 13.06
C GLU A 363 -5.65 10.49 13.44
N PRO A 364 -6.31 9.76 12.55
CA PRO A 364 -6.79 8.42 12.87
C PRO A 364 -5.63 7.41 12.89
N ILE A 365 -4.73 7.58 13.87
CA ILE A 365 -3.53 6.77 14.09
C ILE A 365 -3.41 6.40 15.56
N PHE A 366 -3.22 5.11 15.82
CA PHE A 366 -3.02 4.54 17.15
C PHE A 366 -1.60 4.02 17.31
N TRP A 367 -0.98 4.31 18.45
CA TRP A 367 0.39 3.97 18.77
C TRP A 367 0.45 2.90 19.85
N GLN A 368 0.74 1.68 19.48
CA GLN A 368 1.01 0.61 20.42
C GLN A 368 2.49 0.54 20.72
N PHE A 369 2.90 1.02 21.87
CA PHE A 369 4.29 0.95 22.32
C PHE A 369 4.58 -0.38 23.01
N MET A 370 5.70 -1.03 22.67
CA MET A 370 6.22 -2.21 23.33
C MET A 370 7.65 -1.94 23.76
N GLY A 371 7.88 -1.96 25.07
CA GLY A 371 9.22 -1.94 25.67
C GLY A 371 9.75 -3.35 25.87
N ILE A 372 11.00 -3.63 25.43
CA ILE A 372 11.67 -4.92 25.67
C ILE A 372 12.64 -4.73 26.82
N GLY A 373 12.25 -5.13 28.01
CA GLY A 373 13.00 -4.95 29.26
C GLY A 373 12.11 -5.14 30.46
N LYS A 374 12.60 -4.74 31.64
CA LYS A 374 11.83 -4.79 32.88
C LYS A 374 10.86 -3.60 32.92
N GLY A 375 9.62 -3.84 32.59
CA GLY A 375 8.55 -2.89 32.77
C GLY A 375 7.50 -3.40 33.73
N ARG A 376 6.56 -2.56 34.11
CA ARG A 376 5.40 -2.99 34.89
C ARG A 376 4.49 -3.83 34.01
N LYS A 377 4.04 -4.98 34.52
CA LYS A 377 2.90 -5.70 33.95
C LYS A 377 1.68 -4.79 34.11
N SER A 378 1.22 -4.23 33.03
CA SER A 378 -0.05 -3.50 32.99
C SER A 378 -1.19 -4.44 33.35
N LYS A 379 -1.61 -4.45 34.60
CA LYS A 379 -2.95 -4.88 35.02
C LYS A 379 -3.17 -4.61 36.51
N SER A 380 -3.07 -3.39 36.94
CA SER A 380 -3.76 -2.94 38.14
C SER A 380 -3.64 -1.44 38.29
N LYS A 381 -4.74 -0.70 38.37
CA LYS A 381 -4.83 0.69 38.82
C LYS A 381 -4.47 0.86 40.31
N ALA A 382 -3.60 0.01 40.88
CA ALA A 382 -3.11 0.13 42.23
C ALA A 382 -1.70 0.71 42.22
N LEU A 383 -1.56 1.88 42.84
CA LEU A 383 -0.34 2.59 43.21
C LEU A 383 0.89 1.68 43.28
N VAL A 384 1.73 1.72 42.24
CA VAL A 384 3.05 1.11 42.22
C VAL A 384 4.08 2.20 41.98
N ASN A 385 5.10 2.29 42.80
CA ASN A 385 6.15 3.30 42.74
C ASN A 385 6.86 3.28 41.37
N PHE A 386 6.95 4.45 40.72
CA PHE A 386 7.60 4.66 39.42
C PHE A 386 9.12 4.33 39.39
N ALA A 387 9.71 3.93 40.52
CA ALA A 387 11.14 3.71 40.68
C ALA A 387 11.68 2.42 40.05
N ASP A 388 10.81 1.46 39.63
CA ASP A 388 11.22 0.12 39.23
C ASP A 388 10.93 -0.19 37.73
N SER A 389 10.59 0.78 36.89
CA SER A 389 10.35 0.60 35.47
C SER A 389 11.55 1.07 34.64
N ASP A 390 11.98 0.25 33.66
CA ASP A 390 12.98 0.65 32.64
C ASP A 390 12.38 1.68 31.66
N PHE A 391 11.05 1.86 31.65
CA PHE A 391 10.31 2.65 30.66
C PHE A 391 9.41 3.77 31.25
N PRO A 392 9.88 4.57 32.21
CA PRO A 392 9.02 5.60 32.84
C PRO A 392 8.52 6.65 31.83
N PHE A 393 9.24 6.83 30.71
CA PHE A 393 8.81 7.77 29.68
C PHE A 393 7.71 7.17 28.76
N LEU A 394 7.77 5.89 28.41
CA LEU A 394 6.71 5.24 27.64
C LEU A 394 5.41 5.14 28.46
N GLU A 395 5.52 4.84 29.75
CA GLU A 395 4.39 4.88 30.70
C GLU A 395 3.76 6.29 30.77
N LYS A 396 4.58 7.36 30.74
CA LYS A 396 4.11 8.74 30.65
C LYS A 396 3.42 9.04 29.32
N LEU A 397 3.88 8.44 28.21
CA LEU A 397 3.25 8.64 26.89
C LEU A 397 1.87 8.00 26.81
N ASP A 398 1.66 6.91 27.51
CA ASP A 398 0.39 6.22 27.64
C ASP A 398 -0.68 7.14 28.26
N ASP A 399 -0.35 7.81 29.34
CA ASP A 399 -1.21 8.77 30.05
C ASP A 399 -0.97 10.24 29.64
N LEU A 400 -0.49 10.53 28.43
CA LEU A 400 -0.05 11.87 28.04
C LEU A 400 -1.21 12.86 27.93
N ASP A 401 -1.19 13.90 28.75
CA ASP A 401 -2.17 15.00 28.72
C ASP A 401 -2.13 15.84 27.43
N GLY A 402 -3.27 16.49 27.11
CA GLY A 402 -3.38 17.44 26.00
C GLY A 402 -3.59 16.80 24.63
N ARG A 403 -3.97 15.54 24.58
CA ARG A 403 -4.43 14.82 23.39
C ARG A 403 -5.93 15.08 23.13
N LEU A 404 -6.34 15.11 21.87
CA LEU A 404 -7.75 15.18 21.49
C LEU A 404 -8.47 13.85 21.79
N ILE A 405 -7.80 12.76 21.50
CA ILE A 405 -8.22 11.38 21.74
C ILE A 405 -7.02 10.66 22.35
N ASP A 406 -7.26 9.75 23.28
CA ASP A 406 -6.23 8.85 23.77
C ASP A 406 -5.84 7.88 22.65
N ASN A 407 -4.65 8.09 22.07
CA ASN A 407 -4.19 7.42 20.86
C ASN A 407 -2.94 6.57 21.08
N ALA A 408 -2.66 6.17 22.33
CA ALA A 408 -1.49 5.39 22.67
C ALA A 408 -1.81 4.37 23.77
N ASP A 409 -1.17 3.20 23.71
CA ASP A 409 -1.13 2.19 24.76
C ASP A 409 0.30 1.67 24.90
N PHE A 410 0.70 1.33 26.09
CA PHE A 410 2.03 0.82 26.40
C PHE A 410 1.97 -0.48 27.18
N PHE A 411 2.79 -1.44 26.77
CA PHE A 411 3.13 -2.60 27.58
C PHE A 411 4.62 -2.95 27.46
N SER A 412 5.14 -3.71 28.39
CA SER A 412 6.52 -4.20 28.34
C SER A 412 6.58 -5.71 28.44
N VAL A 413 7.62 -6.28 27.83
CA VAL A 413 7.94 -7.70 27.85
C VAL A 413 9.42 -7.89 28.17
N ALA A 414 9.78 -8.94 28.89
CA ALA A 414 11.19 -9.24 29.13
C ALA A 414 11.89 -9.74 27.84
N SER A 415 11.12 -10.35 26.93
CA SER A 415 11.58 -10.79 25.61
C SER A 415 10.40 -10.79 24.62
N PRO A 416 10.60 -10.54 23.32
CA PRO A 416 9.55 -10.60 22.30
C PRO A 416 8.80 -11.93 22.22
N ASP A 417 9.39 -13.01 22.70
CA ASP A 417 8.82 -14.37 22.76
C ASP A 417 8.25 -14.76 24.15
N GLU A 418 8.15 -13.81 25.10
CA GLU A 418 7.64 -14.07 26.46
C GLU A 418 6.19 -14.60 26.46
N HIS A 419 5.37 -14.12 25.53
CA HIS A 419 3.96 -14.47 25.44
C HIS A 419 3.68 -15.43 24.30
N SER A 420 2.70 -16.33 24.50
CA SER A 420 2.11 -17.08 23.40
C SER A 420 1.45 -16.12 22.40
N ASP A 421 1.27 -16.56 21.15
CA ASP A 421 0.72 -15.73 20.09
C ASP A 421 -0.63 -15.12 20.47
N GLY A 422 -1.56 -15.93 21.01
CA GLY A 422 -2.87 -15.44 21.45
C GLY A 422 -2.77 -14.42 22.60
N ALA A 423 -1.89 -14.65 23.58
CA ALA A 423 -1.70 -13.72 24.69
C ALA A 423 -1.09 -12.39 24.23
N LEU A 424 -0.17 -12.42 23.25
CA LEU A 424 0.37 -11.21 22.64
C LEU A 424 -0.72 -10.42 21.90
N TYR A 425 -1.51 -11.08 21.04
CA TYR A 425 -2.59 -10.40 20.33
C TYR A 425 -3.66 -9.84 21.26
N ASP A 426 -3.98 -10.53 22.36
CA ASP A 426 -4.90 -10.01 23.39
C ASP A 426 -4.32 -8.74 24.06
N LEU A 427 -3.00 -8.67 24.30
CA LEU A 427 -2.32 -7.46 24.79
C LEU A 427 -2.38 -6.31 23.75
N LEU A 428 -2.11 -6.60 22.47
CA LEU A 428 -2.17 -5.61 21.38
C LEU A 428 -3.58 -5.05 21.19
N MET A 429 -4.61 -5.76 21.63
CA MET A 429 -6.02 -5.34 21.55
C MET A 429 -6.57 -4.82 22.89
N ASN A 430 -5.71 -4.38 23.82
CA ASN A 430 -6.15 -3.90 25.13
C ASN A 430 -6.96 -2.60 25.02
N GLU A 431 -6.42 -1.56 24.42
CA GLU A 431 -7.04 -0.22 24.32
C GLU A 431 -7.52 0.13 22.92
N TYR A 432 -6.91 -0.47 21.90
CA TYR A 432 -7.26 -0.21 20.51
C TYR A 432 -8.75 -0.31 20.18
N PRO A 433 -9.53 -1.30 20.66
CA PRO A 433 -10.96 -1.39 20.39
C PRO A 433 -11.76 -0.20 20.93
N GLN A 434 -11.37 0.33 22.10
CA GLN A 434 -12.02 1.50 22.68
C GLN A 434 -11.68 2.77 21.87
N TRP A 435 -10.42 2.92 21.48
CA TRP A 435 -9.99 4.00 20.61
C TRP A 435 -10.72 3.98 19.26
N VAL A 436 -10.89 2.81 18.62
CA VAL A 436 -11.66 2.65 17.37
C VAL A 436 -13.09 3.16 17.53
N LYS A 437 -13.76 2.87 18.65
CA LYS A 437 -15.10 3.37 18.93
C LYS A 437 -15.12 4.90 19.03
N GLU A 438 -14.14 5.47 19.72
CA GLU A 438 -14.06 6.91 19.92
C GLU A 438 -13.78 7.67 18.61
N VAL A 439 -12.86 7.21 17.78
CA VAL A 439 -12.56 7.84 16.47
C VAL A 439 -13.73 7.75 15.50
N ARG A 440 -14.52 6.65 15.54
CA ARG A 440 -15.79 6.53 14.81
C ARG A 440 -16.85 7.50 15.30
N GLN A 441 -17.07 7.58 16.62
CA GLN A 441 -18.02 8.53 17.20
C GLN A 441 -17.70 9.99 16.87
N ARG A 442 -16.43 10.32 16.74
CA ARG A 442 -15.95 11.65 16.33
C ARG A 442 -15.91 11.84 14.81
N GLY A 443 -16.22 10.81 14.03
CA GLY A 443 -16.24 10.86 12.57
C GLY A 443 -14.86 11.04 11.94
N LEU A 444 -13.79 10.52 12.56
CA LEU A 444 -12.43 10.53 12.00
C LEU A 444 -12.21 9.31 11.08
N ILE A 445 -12.97 8.24 11.28
CA ILE A 445 -13.01 7.07 10.38
C ILE A 445 -14.47 6.70 10.08
N ALA A 446 -14.67 5.94 9.00
CA ALA A 446 -15.98 5.44 8.56
C ALA A 446 -16.55 4.36 9.51
#